data_fd5fddc64562bfafb1760d1ac24667eb
#
_entry.id   fd5fddc64562bfafb1760d1ac24667eb
#
_cell.length_a   1.000
_cell.length_b   1.000
_cell.length_c   1.000
_cell.angle_alpha   90.00
_cell.angle_beta   90.00
_cell.angle_gamma   90.00
#
_symmetry.space_group_name_H-M   'P 1'
#
loop_
_entity.id
_entity.type
_entity.pdbx_description
1 polymer ?
#
loop_
_entity_poly.entity_id
_entity_poly.type
_entity_poly.pdbx_seq_one_letter_code
_entity_poly.pdbx_strand_id
1 'polypeptide(L)'
;MAGVDGILVPGGFGDRGFEGKVLTAQYARESGVPYFGICYGMQAAVVDYARNMLGLNDANSTDNDRQSPHPAIGLITEWRTATGEVERRSEKSDLGGTMRLGLQEQRVKPGTLAHRMYGKDVVGERHRHRYEFNNRY
;
A
#
# COMPACT_ATOMS: atom_id res chain seq x y z
N MET A 1 18.59 -10.04 -9.68
CA MET A 1 18.68 -9.61 -8.25
C MET A 1 19.34 -10.67 -7.35
N ALA A 2 20.00 -11.66 -7.93
CA ALA A 2 20.74 -12.65 -7.13
C ALA A 2 21.88 -11.97 -6.35
N GLY A 3 22.07 -12.37 -5.08
CA GLY A 3 23.17 -11.89 -4.24
C GLY A 3 22.91 -10.62 -3.43
N VAL A 4 21.63 -10.25 -3.22
CA VAL A 4 21.27 -9.16 -2.30
C VAL A 4 20.71 -9.73 -0.99
N ASP A 5 21.01 -9.09 0.11
CA ASP A 5 20.58 -9.51 1.46
C ASP A 5 19.24 -8.92 1.88
N GLY A 6 18.74 -7.95 1.13
CA GLY A 6 17.45 -7.31 1.36
C GLY A 6 17.11 -6.35 0.21
N ILE A 7 15.83 -6.06 0.09
CA ILE A 7 15.28 -5.20 -0.97
C ILE A 7 14.48 -4.08 -0.33
N LEU A 8 14.80 -2.84 -0.65
CA LEU A 8 14.03 -1.66 -0.29
C LEU A 8 13.42 -1.06 -1.56
N VAL A 9 12.09 -0.93 -1.57
CA VAL A 9 11.37 -0.25 -2.66
C VAL A 9 10.76 1.04 -2.12
N PRO A 10 11.24 2.19 -2.60
CA PRO A 10 10.82 3.50 -2.10
C PRO A 10 9.41 3.89 -2.56
N GLY A 11 8.92 4.99 -2.01
CA GLY A 11 7.72 5.66 -2.46
C GLY A 11 7.82 6.15 -3.92
N GLY A 12 6.66 6.45 -4.48
CA GLY A 12 6.52 6.93 -5.85
C GLY A 12 5.05 7.11 -6.21
N PHE A 13 4.77 7.33 -7.49
CA PHE A 13 3.43 7.46 -8.04
C PHE A 13 3.45 7.23 -9.56
N GLY A 14 2.25 7.01 -10.12
CA GLY A 14 2.06 6.79 -11.55
C GLY A 14 2.48 5.40 -12.02
N ASP A 15 2.22 5.11 -13.27
CA ASP A 15 2.39 3.78 -13.86
C ASP A 15 3.83 3.40 -14.18
N ARG A 16 4.70 4.41 -14.39
CA ARG A 16 6.08 4.18 -14.79
C ARG A 16 6.84 3.34 -13.78
N GLY A 17 7.21 2.13 -14.21
CA GLY A 17 7.99 1.19 -13.43
C GLY A 17 7.21 0.49 -12.31
N PHE A 18 5.87 0.61 -12.25
CA PHE A 18 5.06 -0.05 -11.24
C PHE A 18 5.16 -1.57 -11.35
N GLU A 19 5.00 -2.12 -12.53
CA GLU A 19 5.12 -3.58 -12.75
C GLU A 19 6.52 -4.10 -12.37
N GLY A 20 7.57 -3.33 -12.60
CA GLY A 20 8.91 -3.68 -12.12
C GLY A 20 9.01 -3.77 -10.60
N LYS A 21 8.27 -2.92 -9.87
CA LYS A 21 8.18 -2.99 -8.40
C LYS A 21 7.36 -4.20 -7.93
N VAL A 22 6.26 -4.53 -8.65
CA VAL A 22 5.47 -5.73 -8.39
C VAL A 22 6.31 -6.99 -8.59
N LEU A 23 7.03 -7.09 -9.70
CA LEU A 23 7.96 -8.20 -9.97
C LEU A 23 9.11 -8.28 -8.95
N THR A 24 9.54 -7.14 -8.42
CA THR A 24 10.55 -7.10 -7.36
C THR A 24 10.00 -7.65 -6.05
N ALA A 25 8.76 -7.33 -5.72
CA ALA A 25 8.08 -7.87 -4.54
C ALA A 25 7.85 -9.39 -4.69
N GLN A 26 7.43 -9.84 -5.87
CA GLN A 26 7.29 -11.25 -6.21
C GLN A 26 8.62 -12.00 -6.02
N TYR A 27 9.70 -11.49 -6.59
CA TYR A 27 11.02 -12.09 -6.45
C TYR A 27 11.42 -12.21 -4.96
N ALA A 28 11.23 -11.16 -4.18
CA ALA A 28 11.55 -11.17 -2.75
C ALA A 28 10.77 -12.26 -2.00
N ARG A 29 9.48 -12.38 -2.28
CA ARG A 29 8.60 -13.39 -1.66
C ARG A 29 9.01 -14.81 -2.06
N GLU A 30 9.28 -15.06 -3.34
CA GLU A 30 9.64 -16.38 -3.85
C GLU A 30 11.05 -16.82 -3.42
N SER A 31 11.98 -15.88 -3.32
CA SER A 31 13.37 -16.14 -2.94
C SER A 31 13.61 -16.06 -1.42
N GLY A 32 12.61 -15.64 -0.63
CA GLY A 32 12.76 -15.46 0.82
C GLY A 32 13.68 -14.28 1.20
N VAL A 33 13.96 -13.37 0.28
CA VAL A 33 14.75 -12.16 0.56
C VAL A 33 13.90 -11.14 1.31
N PRO A 34 14.37 -10.56 2.42
CA PRO A 34 13.65 -9.52 3.14
C PRO A 34 13.27 -8.35 2.23
N TYR A 35 12.00 -7.94 2.28
CA TYR A 35 11.45 -6.84 1.49
C TYR A 35 10.92 -5.74 2.39
N PHE A 36 11.29 -4.51 2.10
CA PHE A 36 10.75 -3.33 2.76
C PHE A 36 10.19 -2.35 1.73
N GLY A 37 8.87 -2.27 1.64
CA GLY A 37 8.14 -1.37 0.75
C GLY A 37 7.67 -0.12 1.48
N ILE A 38 8.09 1.07 1.02
CA ILE A 38 7.65 2.35 1.56
C ILE A 38 6.58 2.94 0.64
N CYS A 39 5.40 3.28 1.18
CA CYS A 39 4.32 3.93 0.44
C CYS A 39 3.99 3.14 -0.85
N TYR A 40 4.40 3.63 -2.02
CA TYR A 40 4.18 2.98 -3.32
C TYR A 40 4.84 1.59 -3.43
N GLY A 41 5.98 1.40 -2.77
CA GLY A 41 6.63 0.08 -2.68
C GLY A 41 5.80 -0.92 -1.90
N MET A 42 5.15 -0.52 -0.80
CA MET A 42 4.20 -1.36 -0.07
C MET A 42 2.97 -1.68 -0.94
N GLN A 43 2.46 -0.70 -1.68
CA GLN A 43 1.32 -0.91 -2.59
C GLN A 43 1.65 -1.94 -3.68
N ALA A 44 2.86 -1.92 -4.24
CA ALA A 44 3.32 -2.92 -5.20
C ALA A 44 3.37 -4.33 -4.59
N ALA A 45 3.82 -4.47 -3.35
CA ALA A 45 3.80 -5.76 -2.65
C ALA A 45 2.37 -6.27 -2.39
N VAL A 46 1.42 -5.38 -2.10
CA VAL A 46 0.00 -5.74 -1.97
C VAL A 46 -0.55 -6.26 -3.29
N VAL A 47 -0.22 -5.62 -4.40
CA VAL A 47 -0.65 -6.06 -5.74
C VAL A 47 -0.02 -7.41 -6.10
N ASP A 48 1.28 -7.62 -5.84
CA ASP A 48 1.90 -8.95 -6.00
C ASP A 48 1.13 -10.02 -5.21
N TYR A 49 0.87 -9.75 -3.94
CA TYR A 49 0.17 -10.71 -3.09
C TYR A 49 -1.24 -11.01 -3.58
N ALA A 50 -1.97 -9.99 -4.00
CA ALA A 50 -3.31 -10.16 -4.57
C ALA A 50 -3.29 -11.03 -5.84
N ARG A 51 -2.36 -10.78 -6.75
CA ARG A 51 -2.23 -11.54 -7.99
C ARG A 51 -1.80 -12.98 -7.76
N ASN A 52 -0.74 -13.18 -7.01
CA ASN A 52 -0.04 -14.47 -6.95
C ASN A 52 -0.47 -15.35 -5.77
N MET A 53 -0.99 -14.78 -4.70
CA MET A 53 -1.41 -15.56 -3.52
C MET A 53 -2.93 -15.68 -3.40
N LEU A 54 -3.70 -14.70 -3.92
CA LEU A 54 -5.16 -14.74 -3.88
C LEU A 54 -5.78 -15.08 -5.24
N GLY A 55 -4.98 -15.25 -6.30
CA GLY A 55 -5.46 -15.58 -7.65
C GLY A 55 -6.22 -14.46 -8.35
N LEU A 56 -6.08 -13.21 -7.89
CA LEU A 56 -6.71 -12.04 -8.49
C LEU A 56 -5.80 -11.46 -9.57
N ASN A 57 -5.64 -12.18 -10.69
CA ASN A 57 -4.62 -11.92 -11.71
C ASN A 57 -4.61 -10.49 -12.26
N ASP A 58 -5.78 -9.84 -12.28
CA ASP A 58 -5.94 -8.46 -12.76
C ASP A 58 -5.94 -7.42 -11.63
N ALA A 59 -5.50 -7.80 -10.42
CA ALA A 59 -5.39 -6.88 -9.31
C ALA A 59 -4.41 -5.76 -9.62
N ASN A 60 -4.82 -4.52 -9.31
CA ASN A 60 -4.01 -3.35 -9.59
C ASN A 60 -4.30 -2.21 -8.60
N SER A 61 -3.57 -1.12 -8.76
CA SER A 61 -3.90 0.18 -8.18
C SER A 61 -4.76 0.99 -9.15
N THR A 62 -5.80 1.65 -8.66
CA THR A 62 -6.59 2.59 -9.48
C THR A 62 -5.81 3.83 -9.90
N ASP A 63 -4.60 4.06 -9.37
CA ASP A 63 -3.65 5.04 -9.87
C ASP A 63 -3.10 4.65 -11.26
N ASN A 64 -2.93 3.35 -11.49
CA ASN A 64 -2.36 2.80 -12.72
C ASN A 64 -3.43 2.31 -13.70
N ASP A 65 -4.46 1.63 -13.17
CA ASP A 65 -5.58 1.13 -13.96
C ASP A 65 -6.90 1.39 -13.24
N ARG A 66 -7.61 2.42 -13.69
CA ARG A 66 -8.91 2.82 -13.14
C ARG A 66 -10.02 1.80 -13.40
N GLN A 67 -9.82 0.91 -14.35
CA GLN A 67 -10.80 -0.10 -14.75
C GLN A 67 -10.47 -1.49 -14.22
N SER A 68 -9.43 -1.61 -13.40
CA SER A 68 -9.07 -2.89 -12.79
C SER A 68 -10.29 -3.52 -12.10
N PRO A 69 -10.64 -4.78 -12.42
CA PRO A 69 -11.73 -5.48 -11.77
C PRO A 69 -11.43 -5.77 -10.29
N HIS A 70 -10.17 -5.76 -9.92
CA HIS A 70 -9.67 -5.99 -8.58
C HIS A 70 -8.79 -4.83 -8.10
N PRO A 71 -9.40 -3.67 -7.73
CA PRO A 71 -8.65 -2.51 -7.24
C PRO A 71 -8.14 -2.76 -5.80
N ALA A 72 -7.08 -3.56 -5.68
CA ALA A 72 -6.46 -3.88 -4.39
C ALA A 72 -5.90 -2.64 -3.68
N ILE A 73 -5.47 -1.67 -4.46
CA ILE A 73 -5.12 -0.32 -4.03
C ILE A 73 -6.10 0.65 -4.68
N GLY A 74 -6.76 1.46 -3.89
CA GLY A 74 -7.78 2.39 -4.35
C GLY A 74 -7.59 3.81 -3.85
N LEU A 75 -8.28 4.75 -4.50
CA LEU A 75 -8.35 6.13 -4.03
C LEU A 75 -9.00 6.15 -2.64
N ILE A 76 -8.48 6.99 -1.75
CA ILE A 76 -9.09 7.22 -0.44
C ILE A 76 -10.45 7.87 -0.65
N THR A 77 -11.51 7.12 -0.40
CA THR A 77 -12.90 7.57 -0.58
C THR A 77 -13.59 7.87 0.75
N GLU A 78 -13.07 7.31 1.84
CA GLU A 78 -13.60 7.51 3.18
C GLU A 78 -12.46 7.69 4.18
N TRP A 79 -12.54 8.72 5.02
CA TRP A 79 -11.65 8.87 6.16
C TRP A 79 -12.38 9.51 7.34
N ARG A 80 -11.84 9.31 8.51
CA ARG A 80 -12.28 10.04 9.70
C ARG A 80 -11.50 11.34 9.83
N THR A 81 -12.23 12.44 9.96
CA THR A 81 -11.64 13.73 10.29
C THR A 81 -11.10 13.73 11.72
N ALA A 82 -10.31 14.74 12.08
CA ALA A 82 -9.85 14.93 13.45
C ALA A 82 -11.00 15.07 14.48
N THR A 83 -12.20 15.44 14.01
CA THR A 83 -13.43 15.55 14.83
C THR A 83 -14.19 14.21 14.94
N GLY A 84 -13.72 13.16 14.27
CA GLY A 84 -14.34 11.83 14.29
C GLY A 84 -15.47 11.62 13.29
N GLU A 85 -15.80 12.62 12.49
CA GLU A 85 -16.79 12.51 11.43
C GLU A 85 -16.24 11.69 10.26
N VAL A 86 -17.11 10.92 9.59
CA VAL A 86 -16.76 10.17 8.39
C VAL A 86 -17.03 11.03 7.17
N GLU A 87 -15.98 11.48 6.53
CA GLU A 87 -16.06 12.18 5.25
C GLU A 87 -16.02 11.18 4.10
N ARG A 88 -17.04 11.20 3.22
CA ARG A 88 -17.12 10.37 2.01
C ARG A 88 -16.86 11.22 0.78
N ARG A 89 -15.96 10.78 -0.07
CA ARG A 89 -15.69 11.45 -1.34
C ARG A 89 -15.82 10.48 -2.51
N SER A 90 -16.30 10.99 -3.63
CA SER A 90 -16.36 10.24 -4.88
C SER A 90 -15.11 10.53 -5.72
N GLU A 91 -14.84 9.68 -6.71
CA GLU A 91 -13.77 9.91 -7.71
C GLU A 91 -13.91 11.25 -8.46
N LYS A 92 -15.10 11.86 -8.42
CA LYS A 92 -15.39 13.17 -9.03
C LYS A 92 -15.11 14.35 -8.11
N SER A 93 -14.77 14.09 -6.83
CA SER A 93 -14.43 15.15 -5.90
C SER A 93 -13.05 15.74 -6.23
N ASP A 94 -12.82 17.00 -5.86
CA ASP A 94 -11.52 17.63 -6.01
C ASP A 94 -10.45 16.80 -5.31
N LEU A 95 -9.52 16.25 -6.08
CA LEU A 95 -8.44 15.39 -5.60
C LEU A 95 -7.46 16.09 -4.67
N GLY A 96 -7.45 17.43 -4.65
CA GLY A 96 -6.56 18.22 -3.80
C GLY A 96 -6.74 17.95 -2.30
N GLY A 97 -7.97 17.66 -1.88
CA GLY A 97 -8.33 17.41 -0.47
C GLY A 97 -8.37 15.93 -0.05
N THR A 98 -8.04 14.97 -0.92
CA THR A 98 -8.16 13.52 -0.64
C THR A 98 -6.85 12.87 -0.19
N MET A 99 -5.83 13.64 0.10
CA MET A 99 -4.54 13.11 0.53
C MET A 99 -4.52 12.82 2.03
N ARG A 100 -4.10 11.61 2.42
CA ARG A 100 -3.69 11.36 3.78
C ARG A 100 -2.32 12.01 3.97
N LEU A 101 -2.26 13.00 4.85
CA LEU A 101 -1.09 13.83 5.06
C LEU A 101 -0.76 13.97 6.54
N GLY A 102 0.52 13.96 6.87
CA GLY A 102 1.03 14.20 8.23
C GLY A 102 1.07 12.95 9.09
N LEU A 103 1.18 13.16 10.40
CA LEU A 103 1.28 12.10 11.39
C LEU A 103 -0.07 11.39 11.54
N GLN A 104 -0.05 10.05 11.43
CA GLN A 104 -1.21 9.19 11.66
C GLN A 104 -0.82 8.10 12.64
N GLU A 105 -1.68 7.81 13.59
CA GLU A 105 -1.50 6.67 14.48
C GLU A 105 -2.01 5.38 13.83
N GLN A 106 -1.24 4.33 13.98
CA GLN A 106 -1.55 3.00 13.48
C GLN A 106 -1.45 1.97 14.61
N ARG A 107 -2.43 1.09 14.68
CA ARG A 107 -2.38 -0.07 15.58
C ARG A 107 -1.64 -1.20 14.90
N VAL A 108 -0.58 -1.67 15.54
CA VAL A 108 0.22 -2.79 15.05
C VAL A 108 -0.32 -4.09 15.66
N LYS A 109 -0.66 -5.04 14.81
CA LYS A 109 -1.24 -6.31 15.26
C LYS A 109 -0.22 -7.10 16.09
N PRO A 110 -0.53 -7.44 17.36
CA PRO A 110 0.36 -8.25 18.20
C PRO A 110 0.73 -9.58 17.55
N GLY A 111 1.95 -10.06 17.82
CA GLY A 111 2.44 -11.33 17.31
C GLY A 111 2.95 -11.31 15.86
N THR A 112 2.80 -10.18 15.15
CA THR A 112 3.32 -10.04 13.79
C THR A 112 4.80 -9.63 13.78
N LEU A 113 5.45 -9.77 12.62
CA LEU A 113 6.81 -9.27 12.41
C LEU A 113 6.89 -7.75 12.65
N ALA A 114 5.93 -7.00 12.12
CA ALA A 114 5.84 -5.55 12.33
C ALA A 114 5.80 -5.21 13.83
N HIS A 115 4.97 -5.90 14.62
CA HIS A 115 4.90 -5.68 16.06
C HIS A 115 6.25 -5.94 16.76
N ARG A 116 6.96 -7.00 16.37
CA ARG A 116 8.31 -7.29 16.90
C ARG A 116 9.32 -6.19 16.53
N MET A 117 9.24 -5.67 15.30
CA MET A 117 10.16 -4.63 14.82
C MET A 117 9.91 -3.27 15.48
N TYR A 118 8.65 -2.88 15.62
CA TYR A 118 8.30 -1.60 16.26
C TYR A 118 8.39 -1.65 17.79
N GLY A 119 8.17 -2.82 18.40
CA GLY A 119 8.15 -2.99 19.85
C GLY A 119 7.02 -2.22 20.56
N LYS A 120 5.95 -1.88 19.84
CA LYS A 120 4.83 -1.06 20.32
C LYS A 120 3.52 -1.48 19.67
N ASP A 121 2.42 -1.35 20.42
CA ASP A 121 1.06 -1.61 19.92
C ASP A 121 0.52 -0.47 19.05
N VAL A 122 1.00 0.74 19.27
CA VAL A 122 0.61 1.94 18.52
C VAL A 122 1.87 2.67 18.06
N VAL A 123 1.93 2.99 16.77
CA VAL A 123 3.02 3.72 16.16
C VAL A 123 2.49 4.92 15.39
N GLY A 124 3.25 6.01 15.43
CA GLY A 124 2.95 7.21 14.64
C GLY A 124 3.83 7.24 13.40
N GLU A 125 3.19 7.21 12.24
CA GLU A 125 3.88 7.30 10.95
C GLU A 125 3.42 8.52 10.17
N ARG A 126 4.34 9.12 9.42
CA ARG A 126 4.01 10.28 8.57
C ARG A 126 3.58 9.80 7.20
N HIS A 127 2.37 10.18 6.82
CA HIS A 127 1.74 9.81 5.56
C HIS A 127 1.80 10.96 4.55
N ARG A 128 1.90 10.60 3.27
CA ARG A 128 1.69 11.48 2.13
C ARG A 128 1.26 10.62 0.94
N HIS A 129 -0.02 10.25 0.89
CA HIS A 129 -0.55 9.44 -0.22
C HIS A 129 -2.05 9.65 -0.41
N ARG A 130 -2.54 9.39 -1.62
CA ARG A 130 -3.95 9.45 -2.03
C ARG A 130 -4.57 8.08 -2.18
N TYR A 131 -3.75 7.08 -2.45
CA TYR A 131 -4.16 5.70 -2.67
C TYR A 131 -3.73 4.86 -1.48
N GLU A 132 -4.58 3.96 -1.05
CA GLU A 132 -4.29 3.03 0.04
C GLU A 132 -4.89 1.65 -0.21
N PHE A 133 -4.54 0.72 0.65
CA PHE A 133 -5.10 -0.62 0.65
C PHE A 133 -6.63 -0.57 0.71
N ASN A 134 -7.27 -1.29 -0.20
CA ASN A 134 -8.72 -1.40 -0.24
C ASN A 134 -9.20 -2.43 0.77
N ASN A 135 -9.82 -1.97 1.85
CA ASN A 135 -10.30 -2.83 2.94
C ASN A 135 -11.32 -3.91 2.52
N ARG A 136 -11.82 -3.84 1.29
CA ARG A 136 -12.67 -4.91 0.73
C ARG A 136 -11.90 -6.22 0.55
N TYR A 137 -10.60 -6.13 0.39
CA TYR A 137 -9.69 -7.27 0.22
C TYR A 137 -8.98 -7.63 1.54
#